data_caf5dc8e048fe3a93a63fd6aa9052f14
#
_entry.id   caf5dc8e048fe3a93a63fd6aa9052f14
#
_cell.length_a   1.000
_cell.length_b   1.000
_cell.length_c   1.000
_cell.angle_alpha   90.00
_cell.angle_beta   90.00
_cell.angle_gamma   90.00
#
_symmetry.space_group_name_H-M   'P 1'
#
loop_
_entity.id
_entity.type
_entity.pdbx_description
1 polymer ?
#
loop_
_entity_poly.entity_id
_entity_poly.type
_entity_poly.pdbx_seq_one_letter_code
_entity_poly.pdbx_strand_id
1 'polypeptide(L)'
;SSSAASDVYKRQILYGLTPSDDFDWKNSGLQEILSWYTYVAMVKEVPAGSEIGYGGTFVTKRPTKIATLPVGFADGYSRYLSNKGKVIINGHEAPIIGRVCMDQCMADVTDIPDVQRGDTVTLLGEGMSIEDMANMLDTNVDVIVCNISVRVPRVYINGDI
;
A
#
# COMPACT_ATOMS: atom_id res chain seq x y z
N SER A 1 -14.93 20.17 27.15
CA SER A 1 -15.07 19.65 25.76
C SER A 1 -13.76 19.40 25.02
N SER A 2 -12.60 19.52 25.67
CA SER A 2 -11.30 19.30 25.02
C SER A 2 -10.74 17.87 25.17
N SER A 3 -11.34 17.01 25.97
CA SER A 3 -10.77 15.68 26.28
C SER A 3 -10.90 14.67 25.12
N ALA A 4 -12.00 14.66 24.40
CA ALA A 4 -12.22 13.70 23.32
C ALA A 4 -11.30 13.93 22.10
N ALA A 5 -11.11 15.19 21.71
CA ALA A 5 -10.17 15.53 20.63
C ALA A 5 -8.72 15.18 21.01
N SER A 6 -8.32 15.48 22.26
CA SER A 6 -7.00 15.12 22.78
C SER A 6 -6.73 13.60 22.77
N ASP A 7 -7.76 12.77 22.98
CA ASP A 7 -7.60 11.32 23.00
C ASP A 7 -7.48 10.71 21.58
N VAL A 8 -8.07 11.32 20.58
CA VAL A 8 -7.90 10.92 19.17
C VAL A 8 -6.46 11.19 18.73
N TYR A 9 -5.93 12.38 18.99
CA TYR A 9 -4.55 12.72 18.65
C TYR A 9 -3.50 11.83 19.32
N LYS A 10 -3.73 11.41 20.57
CA LYS A 10 -2.82 10.48 21.26
C LYS A 10 -2.68 9.13 20.56
N ARG A 11 -3.76 8.61 19.97
CA ARG A 11 -3.73 7.32 19.26
C ARG A 11 -2.91 7.40 17.97
N GLN A 12 -3.04 8.48 17.22
CA GLN A 12 -2.25 8.71 16.01
C GLN A 12 -0.75 8.77 16.32
N ILE A 13 -0.36 9.51 17.34
CA ILE A 13 1.04 9.62 17.81
C ILE A 13 1.63 8.25 18.17
N LEU A 14 0.85 7.32 18.73
CA LEU A 14 1.32 5.97 19.05
C LEU A 14 1.73 5.15 17.81
N TYR A 15 1.19 5.48 16.65
CA TYR A 15 1.59 4.89 15.37
C TYR A 15 2.67 5.71 14.64
N GLY A 16 3.18 6.78 15.26
CA GLY A 16 4.12 7.69 14.64
C GLY A 16 3.47 8.59 13.59
N LEU A 17 2.14 8.77 13.64
CA LEU A 17 1.37 9.55 12.69
C LEU A 17 1.17 10.97 13.17
N THR A 18 1.08 11.90 12.23
CA THR A 18 0.86 13.33 12.50
C THR A 18 -0.53 13.56 13.06
N PRO A 19 -0.67 14.21 14.23
CA PRO A 19 -1.99 14.49 14.80
C PRO A 19 -2.74 15.63 14.11
N SER A 20 -2.06 16.50 13.37
CA SER A 20 -2.62 17.63 12.60
C SER A 20 -1.62 18.18 11.60
N ASP A 21 -2.10 18.86 10.56
CA ASP A 21 -1.27 19.49 9.52
C ASP A 21 -0.30 20.54 10.08
N ASP A 22 -0.64 21.16 11.22
CA ASP A 22 0.18 22.16 11.91
C ASP A 22 1.27 21.56 12.81
N PHE A 23 1.33 20.23 12.95
CA PHE A 23 2.30 19.57 13.82
C PHE A 23 3.64 19.39 13.11
N ASP A 24 4.72 19.93 13.68
CA ASP A 24 6.09 19.76 13.14
C ASP A 24 6.63 18.37 13.45
N TRP A 25 6.17 17.38 12.68
CA TRP A 25 6.55 15.98 12.84
C TRP A 25 8.04 15.73 12.54
N LYS A 26 8.66 16.52 11.63
CA LYS A 26 10.07 16.35 11.23
C LYS A 26 11.04 16.57 12.40
N ASN A 27 10.68 17.47 13.31
CA ASN A 27 11.47 17.76 14.50
C ASN A 27 10.98 17.03 15.76
N SER A 28 9.86 16.31 15.68
CA SER A 28 9.26 15.59 16.81
C SER A 28 9.98 14.29 17.18
N GLY A 29 10.77 13.72 16.26
CA GLY A 29 11.37 12.40 16.42
C GLY A 29 10.38 11.24 16.25
N LEU A 30 9.11 11.51 15.83
CA LEU A 30 8.14 10.48 15.53
C LEU A 30 8.57 9.69 14.29
N GLN A 31 8.38 8.37 14.35
CA GLN A 31 8.62 7.47 13.23
C GLN A 31 7.39 6.57 13.05
N GLU A 32 7.00 6.33 11.81
CA GLU A 32 5.97 5.34 11.51
C GLU A 32 6.43 3.96 12.00
N ILE A 33 5.62 3.32 12.83
CA ILE A 33 5.94 2.00 13.39
C ILE A 33 5.26 0.86 12.64
N LEU A 34 4.45 1.16 11.63
CA LEU A 34 3.72 0.17 10.85
C LEU A 34 4.33 0.06 9.46
N SER A 35 4.74 -1.15 9.13
CA SER A 35 5.05 -1.52 7.74
C SER A 35 4.16 -2.68 7.31
N TRP A 36 3.71 -2.65 6.06
CA TRP A 36 2.85 -3.69 5.49
C TRP A 36 3.45 -4.21 4.20
N TYR A 37 3.68 -5.50 4.17
CA TYR A 37 4.33 -6.18 3.05
C TYR A 37 3.46 -7.27 2.46
N THR A 38 3.69 -7.55 1.20
CA THR A 38 3.27 -8.77 0.51
C THR A 38 4.44 -9.25 -0.37
N TYR A 39 4.18 -10.14 -1.31
CA TYR A 39 5.22 -10.66 -2.20
C TYR A 39 4.67 -10.79 -3.64
N VAL A 40 5.55 -10.94 -4.59
CA VAL A 40 5.20 -11.25 -5.97
C VAL A 40 4.85 -12.75 -6.07
N ALA A 41 3.57 -13.08 -6.29
CA ALA A 41 3.13 -14.47 -6.43
C ALA A 41 3.45 -15.03 -7.82
N MET A 42 3.36 -14.19 -8.86
CA MET A 42 3.61 -14.56 -10.25
C MET A 42 4.00 -13.33 -11.05
N VAL A 43 4.90 -13.52 -12.01
CA VAL A 43 5.17 -12.53 -13.07
C VAL A 43 4.80 -13.14 -14.40
N LYS A 44 4.09 -12.39 -15.25
CA LYS A 44 3.81 -12.77 -16.64
C LYS A 44 3.93 -11.57 -17.57
N GLU A 45 4.24 -11.83 -18.81
CA GLU A 45 4.20 -10.83 -19.88
C GLU A 45 2.93 -11.01 -20.71
N VAL A 46 2.29 -9.91 -21.08
CA VAL A 46 1.11 -9.88 -21.95
C VAL A 46 1.32 -8.92 -23.11
N PRO A 47 0.75 -9.18 -24.29
CA PRO A 47 0.86 -8.28 -25.44
C PRO A 47 0.10 -6.96 -25.21
N ALA A 48 0.36 -5.96 -26.04
CA ALA A 48 -0.46 -4.76 -26.13
C ALA A 48 -1.91 -5.13 -26.46
N GLY A 49 -2.88 -4.39 -25.91
CA GLY A 49 -4.31 -4.64 -26.09
C GLY A 49 -4.90 -5.67 -25.11
N SER A 50 -4.10 -6.18 -24.15
CA SER A 50 -4.61 -7.10 -23.14
C SER A 50 -5.41 -6.38 -22.07
N GLU A 51 -6.60 -6.91 -21.76
CA GLU A 51 -7.44 -6.45 -20.65
C GLU A 51 -6.93 -7.01 -19.31
N ILE A 52 -6.81 -6.16 -18.28
CA ILE A 52 -6.31 -6.54 -16.97
C ILE A 52 -7.39 -6.41 -15.91
N GLY A 53 -7.56 -7.50 -15.13
CA GLY A 53 -8.48 -7.56 -14.01
C GLY A 53 -9.95 -7.67 -14.42
N TYR A 54 -10.83 -7.69 -13.42
CA TYR A 54 -12.27 -7.80 -13.64
C TYR A 54 -12.82 -6.58 -14.40
N GLY A 55 -13.55 -6.86 -15.48
CA GLY A 55 -14.22 -5.85 -16.30
C GLY A 55 -13.27 -5.04 -17.18
N GLY A 56 -12.03 -5.51 -17.40
CA GLY A 56 -11.11 -4.93 -18.38
C GLY A 56 -10.86 -3.43 -18.18
N THR A 57 -10.83 -2.96 -16.92
CA THR A 57 -10.74 -1.51 -16.63
C THR A 57 -9.37 -0.91 -16.95
N PHE A 58 -8.40 -1.74 -17.26
CA PHE A 58 -7.09 -1.36 -17.76
C PHE A 58 -6.77 -2.18 -19.00
N VAL A 59 -6.30 -1.51 -20.06
CA VAL A 59 -5.87 -2.15 -21.30
C VAL A 59 -4.42 -1.78 -21.55
N THR A 60 -3.57 -2.77 -21.76
CA THR A 60 -2.14 -2.56 -22.02
C THR A 60 -1.93 -1.85 -23.35
N LYS A 61 -1.05 -0.84 -23.37
CA LYS A 61 -0.70 -0.09 -24.59
C LYS A 61 0.57 -0.59 -25.25
N ARG A 62 1.33 -1.44 -24.58
CA ARG A 62 2.59 -2.06 -25.02
C ARG A 62 2.68 -3.47 -24.46
N PRO A 63 3.62 -4.31 -24.90
CA PRO A 63 3.96 -5.53 -24.17
C PRO A 63 4.27 -5.16 -22.71
N THR A 64 3.58 -5.80 -21.77
CA THR A 64 3.59 -5.38 -20.36
C THR A 64 3.90 -6.56 -19.46
N LYS A 65 4.89 -6.40 -18.58
CA LYS A 65 5.19 -7.33 -17.48
C LYS A 65 4.28 -7.02 -16.29
N ILE A 66 3.56 -8.02 -15.82
CA ILE A 66 2.59 -7.87 -14.73
C ILE A 66 3.00 -8.75 -13.57
N ALA A 67 3.12 -8.15 -12.39
CA ALA A 67 3.23 -8.88 -11.14
C ALA A 67 1.84 -9.07 -10.53
N THR A 68 1.49 -10.30 -10.14
CA THR A 68 0.31 -10.60 -9.34
C THR A 68 0.71 -10.61 -7.87
N LEU A 69 0.01 -9.84 -7.07
CA LEU A 69 0.24 -9.64 -5.64
C LEU A 69 -0.92 -10.26 -4.85
N PRO A 70 -0.67 -11.19 -3.90
CA PRO A 70 -1.71 -11.86 -3.12
C PRO A 70 -2.16 -10.97 -1.95
N VAL A 71 -2.73 -9.82 -2.27
CA VAL A 71 -3.33 -8.86 -1.36
C VAL A 71 -4.50 -8.17 -2.04
N GLY A 72 -5.61 -8.02 -1.34
CA GLY A 72 -6.80 -7.40 -1.88
C GLY A 72 -7.66 -6.70 -0.82
N PHE A 73 -8.88 -6.35 -1.19
CA PHE A 73 -9.74 -5.58 -0.28
C PHE A 73 -10.19 -6.36 0.95
N ALA A 74 -10.16 -7.70 0.94
CA ALA A 74 -10.42 -8.51 2.12
C ALA A 74 -9.28 -8.44 3.16
N ASP A 75 -8.08 -8.05 2.72
CA ASP A 75 -6.93 -7.78 3.59
C ASP A 75 -6.92 -6.34 4.13
N GLY A 76 -7.76 -5.49 3.56
CA GLY A 76 -7.79 -4.05 3.85
C GLY A 76 -7.13 -3.18 2.78
N TYR A 77 -6.56 -3.78 1.72
CA TYR A 77 -6.00 -3.03 0.59
C TYR A 77 -7.13 -2.49 -0.28
N SER A 78 -7.40 -1.22 -0.19
CA SER A 78 -8.63 -0.59 -0.67
C SER A 78 -8.88 -0.82 -2.16
N ARG A 79 -10.13 -1.16 -2.51
CA ARG A 79 -10.56 -1.26 -3.91
C ARG A 79 -10.48 0.08 -4.66
N TYR A 80 -10.50 1.20 -3.96
CA TYR A 80 -10.33 2.53 -4.56
C TYR A 80 -8.89 2.79 -5.06
N LEU A 81 -7.93 1.91 -4.75
CA LEU A 81 -6.59 1.92 -5.33
C LEU A 81 -6.54 1.32 -6.75
N SER A 82 -7.65 0.79 -7.28
CA SER A 82 -7.74 0.28 -8.65
C SER A 82 -7.34 1.34 -9.68
N ASN A 83 -6.36 1.04 -10.54
CA ASN A 83 -5.79 1.95 -11.55
C ASN A 83 -5.24 3.30 -10.99
N LYS A 84 -5.05 3.40 -9.68
CA LYS A 84 -4.66 4.65 -9.01
C LYS A 84 -3.52 4.45 -8.01
N GLY A 85 -3.51 3.31 -7.35
CA GLY A 85 -2.51 2.98 -6.34
C GLY A 85 -1.15 2.64 -6.95
N LYS A 86 -0.16 2.60 -6.08
CA LYS A 86 1.19 2.14 -6.39
C LYS A 86 1.73 1.35 -5.20
N VAL A 87 2.73 0.53 -5.46
CA VAL A 87 3.48 -0.26 -4.47
C VAL A 87 4.96 -0.13 -4.74
N ILE A 88 5.82 -0.52 -3.81
CA ILE A 88 7.27 -0.52 -4.03
C ILE A 88 7.75 -1.95 -4.20
N ILE A 89 8.48 -2.21 -5.28
CA ILE A 89 9.12 -3.49 -5.60
C ILE A 89 10.58 -3.22 -5.98
N ASN A 90 11.52 -3.87 -5.34
CA ASN A 90 12.96 -3.68 -5.59
C ASN A 90 13.40 -2.20 -5.56
N GLY A 91 12.79 -1.38 -4.65
CA GLY A 91 13.07 0.04 -4.52
C GLY A 91 12.42 0.94 -5.59
N HIS A 92 11.60 0.39 -6.47
CA HIS A 92 10.93 1.13 -7.55
C HIS A 92 9.41 1.17 -7.35
N GLU A 93 8.78 2.27 -7.75
CA GLU A 93 7.33 2.37 -7.77
C GLU A 93 6.74 1.52 -8.90
N ALA A 94 5.77 0.66 -8.56
CA ALA A 94 4.99 -0.14 -9.50
C ALA A 94 3.51 0.27 -9.42
N PRO A 95 2.91 0.80 -10.50
CA PRO A 95 1.51 1.20 -10.48
C PRO A 95 0.58 -0.02 -10.43
N ILE A 96 -0.50 0.09 -9.65
CA ILE A 96 -1.58 -0.88 -9.65
C ILE A 96 -2.41 -0.70 -10.91
N ILE A 97 -2.54 -1.77 -11.69
CA ILE A 97 -3.28 -1.81 -12.95
C ILE A 97 -4.47 -2.77 -12.86
N GLY A 98 -5.60 -2.35 -13.40
CA GLY A 98 -6.86 -3.06 -13.26
C GLY A 98 -7.48 -2.90 -11.87
N ARG A 99 -8.53 -3.67 -11.62
CA ARG A 99 -9.24 -3.62 -10.33
C ARG A 99 -8.53 -4.42 -9.25
N VAL A 100 -8.44 -3.85 -8.05
CA VAL A 100 -8.10 -4.59 -6.83
C VAL A 100 -9.25 -5.57 -6.57
N CYS A 101 -8.91 -6.85 -6.50
CA CYS A 101 -9.84 -7.95 -6.24
C CYS A 101 -9.93 -8.23 -4.73
N MET A 102 -10.70 -9.26 -4.36
CA MET A 102 -10.87 -9.64 -2.96
C MET A 102 -9.55 -10.04 -2.31
N ASP A 103 -8.75 -10.88 -2.99
CA ASP A 103 -7.55 -11.50 -2.42
C ASP A 103 -6.28 -11.24 -3.27
N GLN A 104 -6.37 -10.43 -4.32
CA GLN A 104 -5.23 -10.14 -5.18
C GLN A 104 -5.38 -8.82 -5.94
N CYS A 105 -4.26 -8.26 -6.36
CA CYS A 105 -4.18 -7.15 -7.30
C CYS A 105 -3.00 -7.34 -8.27
N MET A 106 -2.92 -6.52 -9.29
CA MET A 106 -1.88 -6.56 -10.31
C MET A 106 -1.12 -5.25 -10.35
N ALA A 107 0.20 -5.33 -10.51
CA ALA A 107 1.08 -4.17 -10.69
C ALA A 107 1.82 -4.28 -12.03
N ASP A 108 2.00 -3.16 -12.70
CA ASP A 108 2.86 -3.06 -13.88
C ASP A 108 4.33 -2.98 -13.42
N VAL A 109 5.11 -3.96 -13.80
CA VAL A 109 6.54 -4.06 -13.47
C VAL A 109 7.42 -4.05 -14.73
N THR A 110 6.90 -3.56 -15.85
CA THR A 110 7.57 -3.59 -17.15
C THR A 110 8.94 -2.90 -17.11
N ASP A 111 9.01 -1.78 -16.42
CA ASP A 111 10.21 -0.94 -16.36
C ASP A 111 11.07 -1.20 -15.10
N ILE A 112 10.71 -2.20 -14.30
CA ILE A 112 11.45 -2.58 -13.10
C ILE A 112 12.32 -3.80 -13.42
N PRO A 113 13.64 -3.70 -13.26
CA PRO A 113 14.54 -4.81 -13.58
C PRO A 113 14.35 -5.99 -12.62
N ASP A 114 14.54 -7.19 -13.14
CA ASP A 114 14.73 -8.44 -12.41
C ASP A 114 13.60 -8.83 -11.41
N VAL A 115 12.38 -8.29 -11.60
CA VAL A 115 11.24 -8.69 -10.77
C VAL A 115 10.89 -10.15 -10.99
N GLN A 116 10.85 -10.91 -9.90
CA GLN A 116 10.57 -12.33 -9.91
C GLN A 116 9.61 -12.75 -8.79
N ARG A 117 9.12 -13.98 -8.90
CA ARG A 117 8.29 -14.58 -7.86
C ARG A 117 9.07 -14.64 -6.54
N GLY A 118 8.42 -14.21 -5.46
CA GLY A 118 8.98 -14.19 -4.10
C GLY A 118 9.57 -12.84 -3.70
N ASP A 119 9.75 -11.90 -4.65
CA ASP A 119 10.22 -10.55 -4.31
C ASP A 119 9.26 -9.88 -3.34
N THR A 120 9.83 -9.19 -2.35
CA THR A 120 9.05 -8.42 -1.37
C THR A 120 8.43 -7.20 -2.02
N VAL A 121 7.18 -6.96 -1.68
CA VAL A 121 6.41 -5.80 -2.12
C VAL A 121 6.01 -4.98 -0.90
N THR A 122 6.42 -3.72 -0.86
CA THR A 122 6.01 -2.79 0.19
C THR A 122 4.69 -2.12 -0.18
N LEU A 123 3.68 -2.34 0.65
CA LEU A 123 2.36 -1.68 0.56
C LEU A 123 2.33 -0.42 1.41
N LEU A 124 2.96 -0.47 2.60
CA LEU A 124 3.22 0.65 3.50
C LEU A 124 4.62 0.48 4.10
N GLY A 125 5.34 1.57 4.29
CA GLY A 125 6.69 1.60 4.83
C GLY A 125 7.64 2.40 3.95
N GLU A 126 8.87 1.96 3.82
CA GLU A 126 9.88 2.66 3.03
C GLU A 126 9.43 2.88 1.58
N GLY A 127 9.40 4.14 1.15
CA GLY A 127 8.96 4.57 -0.18
C GLY A 127 7.43 4.67 -0.36
N MET A 128 6.63 4.28 0.63
CA MET A 128 5.16 4.37 0.63
C MET A 128 4.65 4.66 2.03
N SER A 129 4.55 5.91 2.41
CA SER A 129 4.03 6.32 3.72
C SER A 129 2.53 6.06 3.85
N ILE A 130 2.05 6.03 5.10
CA ILE A 130 0.61 5.95 5.37
C ILE A 130 -0.09 7.20 4.83
N GLU A 131 0.55 8.37 4.92
CA GLU A 131 0.05 9.62 4.36
C GLU A 131 -0.10 9.57 2.84
N ASP A 132 0.89 9.00 2.12
CA ASP A 132 0.79 8.82 0.67
C ASP A 132 -0.43 7.98 0.29
N MET A 133 -0.68 6.88 1.02
CA MET A 133 -1.84 6.03 0.77
C MET A 133 -3.14 6.75 1.13
N ALA A 134 -3.19 7.47 2.23
CA ALA A 134 -4.35 8.25 2.64
C ALA A 134 -4.70 9.33 1.60
N ASN A 135 -3.69 10.05 1.10
CA ASN A 135 -3.84 11.04 0.03
C ASN A 135 -4.37 10.42 -1.28
N MET A 136 -3.85 9.25 -1.67
CA MET A 136 -4.38 8.54 -2.85
C MET A 136 -5.84 8.14 -2.69
N LEU A 137 -6.28 7.87 -1.46
CA LEU A 137 -7.64 7.42 -1.15
C LEU A 137 -8.59 8.57 -0.75
N ASP A 138 -8.08 9.79 -0.63
CA ASP A 138 -8.83 10.96 -0.15
C ASP A 138 -9.49 10.68 1.22
N THR A 139 -8.66 10.21 2.16
CA THR A 139 -9.11 9.78 3.49
C THR A 139 -8.07 10.10 4.57
N ASN A 140 -8.39 9.84 5.83
CA ASN A 140 -7.49 10.05 6.94
C ASN A 140 -6.56 8.84 7.15
N VAL A 141 -5.38 9.08 7.73
CA VAL A 141 -4.35 8.06 8.02
C VAL A 141 -4.84 6.95 8.96
N ASP A 142 -5.67 7.27 9.94
CA ASP A 142 -6.25 6.32 10.88
C ASP A 142 -7.22 5.34 10.19
N VAL A 143 -7.92 5.76 9.15
CA VAL A 143 -8.75 4.86 8.32
C VAL A 143 -7.91 3.77 7.66
N ILE A 144 -6.70 4.12 7.18
CA ILE A 144 -5.79 3.15 6.58
C ILE A 144 -5.40 2.08 7.59
N VAL A 145 -4.95 2.50 8.79
CA VAL A 145 -4.51 1.58 9.85
C VAL A 145 -5.65 0.67 10.33
N CYS A 146 -6.84 1.25 10.54
CA CYS A 146 -8.02 0.52 11.01
C CYS A 146 -8.55 -0.49 9.99
N ASN A 147 -8.36 -0.24 8.70
CA ASN A 147 -8.86 -1.13 7.65
C ASN A 147 -7.99 -2.37 7.42
N ILE A 148 -6.75 -2.43 7.92
CA ILE A 148 -5.93 -3.62 7.79
C ILE A 148 -6.60 -4.78 8.55
N SER A 149 -7.06 -5.77 7.79
CA SER A 149 -7.85 -6.90 8.30
C SER A 149 -7.09 -7.74 9.33
N VAL A 150 -7.82 -8.33 10.25
CA VAL A 150 -7.28 -9.29 11.25
C VAL A 150 -6.68 -10.55 10.60
N ARG A 151 -7.04 -10.86 9.36
CA ARG A 151 -6.47 -11.99 8.61
C ARG A 151 -5.02 -11.75 8.16
N VAL A 152 -4.56 -10.50 8.15
CA VAL A 152 -3.16 -10.16 7.86
C VAL A 152 -2.33 -10.45 9.11
N PRO A 153 -1.33 -11.36 9.05
CA PRO A 153 -0.49 -11.67 10.21
C PRO A 153 0.25 -10.42 10.71
N ARG A 154 0.31 -10.27 12.05
CA ARG A 154 1.08 -9.20 12.71
C ARG A 154 2.37 -9.79 13.26
N VAL A 155 3.48 -9.16 12.91
CA VAL A 155 4.79 -9.47 13.49
C VAL A 155 5.24 -8.25 14.30
N TYR A 156 5.42 -8.44 15.59
CA TYR A 156 5.92 -7.39 16.48
C TYR A 156 7.43 -7.53 16.58
N ILE A 157 8.13 -6.47 16.16
CA ILE A 157 9.58 -6.40 16.25
C ILE A 157 9.89 -5.58 17.51
N ASN A 158 10.38 -6.25 18.55
CA ASN A 158 10.92 -5.55 19.70
C ASN A 158 12.28 -5.00 19.27
N GLY A 159 12.34 -3.70 19.01
CA GLY A 159 13.62 -3.02 18.99
C GLY A 159 14.27 -3.22 20.37
N ASP A 160 15.54 -3.50 20.40
CA ASP A 160 16.33 -3.45 21.62
C ASP A 160 16.17 -2.03 22.21
N ILE A 161 15.43 -1.95 23.33
CA ILE A 161 15.29 -0.72 24.13
C ILE A 161 16.52 -0.61 25.03
#